data_b8268ee988683b86a74c7acffac5a616
#
_entry.id   b8268ee988683b86a74c7acffac5a616
#
_cell.length_a   1.000
_cell.length_b   1.000
_cell.length_c   1.000
_cell.angle_alpha   90.00
_cell.angle_beta   90.00
_cell.angle_gamma   90.00
#
_symmetry.space_group_name_H-M   'P 1'
#
loop_
_entity.id
_entity.type
_entity.pdbx_description
1 polymer ?
#
loop_
_entity_poly.entity_id
_entity_poly.type
_entity_poly.pdbx_seq_one_letter_code
_entity_poly.pdbx_strand_id
1 'polypeptide(L)'
;MDEQLKDAEAERAAMEQLQAQLKSIFKNLPHEVPLILFTQPGKNDLFSAACRFLVRAVREVTPKVTLREYDLKHPMAGKRGVKRAPTLIFDPDRYKIRWLGAPIGEEARTFVEAVLMMGNRSSGLSPESLKVLKKINSPREVKLFVSPSCPYCPQQAVNALRAAVERPDLISLELIDIQANPDLADQYSAQSVPQTYANEILIAQGAQPEELFLLSLDKMEQQTIFIPDSDAQEVEADLVIIGGGPAGLTAGIYAARSGLRSVIIERGALGGQVATTPVVENYPGLTQVGGKALVDLMAN
;
A
#
# COMPACT_ATOMS: atom_id res chain seq x y z
N MET A 1 -14.61 -13.56 38.67
CA MET A 1 -14.36 -14.92 38.11
C MET A 1 -15.12 -15.17 36.83
N ASP A 2 -16.40 -14.78 36.70
CA ASP A 2 -17.16 -14.92 35.43
C ASP A 2 -16.73 -14.01 34.30
N GLU A 3 -16.27 -12.80 34.59
CA GLU A 3 -15.83 -11.82 33.59
C GLU A 3 -14.49 -12.23 32.96
N GLN A 4 -13.54 -12.72 33.76
CA GLN A 4 -12.26 -13.23 33.25
C GLN A 4 -12.42 -14.53 32.42
N LEU A 5 -13.41 -15.35 32.73
CA LEU A 5 -13.73 -16.54 31.93
C LEU A 5 -14.35 -16.16 30.58
N LYS A 6 -15.25 -15.17 30.56
CA LYS A 6 -15.85 -14.65 29.31
C LYS A 6 -14.81 -13.99 28.41
N ASP A 7 -13.89 -13.22 28.97
CA ASP A 7 -12.80 -12.60 28.22
C ASP A 7 -11.87 -13.66 27.59
N ALA A 8 -11.51 -14.70 28.35
CA ALA A 8 -10.70 -15.81 27.84
C ALA A 8 -11.41 -16.63 26.74
N GLU A 9 -12.73 -16.82 26.85
CA GLU A 9 -13.54 -17.50 25.82
C GLU A 9 -13.65 -16.63 24.56
N ALA A 10 -13.82 -15.31 24.69
CA ALA A 10 -13.87 -14.38 23.58
C ALA A 10 -12.52 -14.29 22.85
N GLU A 11 -11.40 -14.24 23.58
CA GLU A 11 -10.05 -14.28 23.00
C GLU A 11 -9.79 -15.58 22.24
N ARG A 12 -10.23 -16.71 22.81
CA ARG A 12 -10.10 -18.02 22.16
C ARG A 12 -10.91 -18.12 20.88
N ALA A 13 -12.16 -17.65 20.90
CA ALA A 13 -13.01 -17.61 19.72
C ALA A 13 -12.44 -16.70 18.62
N ALA A 14 -11.92 -15.54 18.99
CA ALA A 14 -11.24 -14.63 18.06
C ALA A 14 -9.99 -15.26 17.43
N MET A 15 -9.19 -16.00 18.21
CA MET A 15 -8.03 -16.72 17.73
C MET A 15 -8.41 -17.85 16.76
N GLU A 16 -9.44 -18.63 17.08
CA GLU A 16 -9.95 -19.70 16.20
C GLU A 16 -10.49 -19.13 14.87
N GLN A 17 -11.19 -17.98 14.93
CA GLN A 17 -11.66 -17.29 13.73
C GLN A 17 -10.50 -16.77 12.87
N LEU A 18 -9.49 -16.18 13.48
CA LEU A 18 -8.28 -15.72 12.78
C LEU A 18 -7.55 -16.90 12.12
N GLN A 19 -7.38 -18.01 12.81
CA GLN A 19 -6.78 -19.21 12.23
C GLN A 19 -7.58 -19.77 11.06
N ALA A 20 -8.91 -19.77 11.16
CA ALA A 20 -9.78 -20.22 10.07
C ALA A 20 -9.67 -19.30 8.84
N GLN A 21 -9.60 -17.98 9.04
CA GLN A 21 -9.37 -17.02 7.98
C GLN A 21 -8.01 -17.22 7.31
N LEU A 22 -6.94 -17.35 8.10
CA LEU A 22 -5.60 -17.61 7.56
C LEU A 22 -5.55 -18.95 6.80
N LYS A 23 -6.17 -20.01 7.30
CA LYS A 23 -6.29 -21.29 6.58
C LYS A 23 -6.97 -21.12 5.22
N SER A 24 -8.05 -20.34 5.17
CA SER A 24 -8.75 -20.06 3.90
C SER A 24 -7.86 -19.31 2.92
N ILE A 25 -7.15 -18.29 3.38
CA ILE A 25 -6.26 -17.45 2.58
C ILE A 25 -5.10 -18.26 2.01
N PHE A 26 -4.46 -19.12 2.83
CA PHE A 26 -3.29 -19.88 2.43
C PHE A 26 -3.59 -21.27 1.84
N LYS A 27 -4.85 -21.67 1.74
CA LYS A 27 -5.28 -23.02 1.31
C LYS A 27 -4.69 -23.45 -0.02
N ASN A 28 -4.56 -22.52 -0.96
CA ASN A 28 -4.15 -22.80 -2.34
C ASN A 28 -2.81 -22.16 -2.69
N LEU A 29 -1.94 -21.90 -1.71
CA LEU A 29 -0.64 -21.31 -1.98
C LEU A 29 0.20 -22.26 -2.86
N PRO A 30 0.51 -21.94 -4.13
CA PRO A 30 1.10 -22.90 -5.06
C PRO A 30 2.58 -23.16 -4.79
N HIS A 31 3.33 -22.13 -4.35
CA HIS A 31 4.77 -22.21 -4.17
C HIS A 31 5.19 -22.09 -2.70
N GLU A 32 6.35 -22.67 -2.39
CA GLU A 32 7.00 -22.48 -1.10
C GLU A 32 7.52 -21.04 -0.95
N VAL A 33 7.45 -20.53 0.28
CA VAL A 33 8.00 -19.23 0.69
C VAL A 33 8.99 -19.47 1.82
N PRO A 34 10.28 -19.70 1.49
CA PRO A 34 11.31 -19.83 2.50
C PRO A 34 11.63 -18.50 3.14
N LEU A 35 11.64 -18.47 4.47
CA LEU A 35 12.00 -17.32 5.28
C LEU A 35 13.33 -17.59 6.01
N ILE A 36 14.14 -16.55 6.16
CA ILE A 36 15.34 -16.59 7.01
C ILE A 36 15.23 -15.46 8.04
N LEU A 37 15.31 -15.82 9.31
CA LEU A 37 15.36 -14.87 10.41
C LEU A 37 16.77 -14.83 11.00
N PHE A 38 17.35 -13.63 11.08
CA PHE A 38 18.58 -13.38 11.81
C PHE A 38 18.26 -12.67 13.12
N THR A 39 18.78 -13.22 14.21
CA THR A 39 18.58 -12.67 15.56
C THR A 39 19.93 -12.47 16.27
N GLN A 40 19.91 -11.70 17.34
CA GLN A 40 21.06 -11.52 18.23
C GLN A 40 20.52 -11.42 19.66
N PRO A 41 20.85 -12.38 20.52
CA PRO A 41 20.43 -12.34 21.93
C PRO A 41 20.84 -11.03 22.62
N GLY A 42 19.94 -10.47 23.41
CA GLY A 42 20.14 -9.19 24.10
C GLY A 42 19.95 -7.95 23.23
N LYS A 43 19.58 -8.12 21.95
CA LYS A 43 19.31 -7.00 21.05
C LYS A 43 17.97 -7.17 20.36
N ASN A 44 17.03 -6.26 20.61
CA ASN A 44 15.69 -6.30 20.04
C ASN A 44 14.96 -7.64 20.27
N ASP A 45 15.10 -8.23 21.45
CA ASP A 45 14.57 -9.57 21.75
C ASP A 45 13.05 -9.64 21.60
N LEU A 46 12.32 -8.56 21.95
CA LEU A 46 10.87 -8.47 21.77
C LEU A 46 10.49 -8.56 20.29
N PHE A 47 11.17 -7.84 19.42
CA PHE A 47 10.93 -7.90 17.97
C PHE A 47 11.33 -9.27 17.39
N SER A 48 12.41 -9.88 17.90
CA SER A 48 12.81 -11.23 17.50
C SER A 48 11.75 -12.27 17.89
N ALA A 49 11.21 -12.18 19.10
CA ALA A 49 10.13 -13.04 19.57
C ALA A 49 8.84 -12.85 18.74
N ALA A 50 8.51 -11.60 18.43
CA ALA A 50 7.36 -11.27 17.62
C ALA A 50 7.46 -11.83 16.18
N CYS A 51 8.64 -11.75 15.54
CA CYS A 51 8.89 -12.40 14.24
C CYS A 51 8.65 -13.91 14.31
N ARG A 52 9.21 -14.59 15.34
CA ARG A 52 9.02 -16.03 15.52
C ARG A 52 7.54 -16.39 15.70
N PHE A 53 6.83 -15.62 16.52
CA PHE A 53 5.39 -15.83 16.76
C PHE A 53 4.59 -15.71 15.46
N LEU A 54 4.79 -14.63 14.71
CA LEU A 54 4.06 -14.37 13.47
C LEU A 54 4.32 -15.45 12.41
N VAL A 55 5.60 -15.80 12.19
CA VAL A 55 5.96 -16.85 11.22
C VAL A 55 5.42 -18.21 11.67
N ARG A 56 5.44 -18.51 12.97
CA ARG A 56 4.87 -19.74 13.52
C ARG A 56 3.37 -19.82 13.26
N ALA A 57 2.63 -18.76 13.52
CA ALA A 57 1.18 -18.71 13.28
C ALA A 57 0.82 -19.02 11.81
N VAL A 58 1.58 -18.50 10.86
CA VAL A 58 1.36 -18.82 9.45
C VAL A 58 1.79 -20.25 9.11
N ARG A 59 2.86 -20.78 9.69
CA ARG A 59 3.29 -22.17 9.49
C ARG A 59 2.31 -23.21 10.03
N GLU A 60 1.54 -22.86 11.05
CA GLU A 60 0.47 -23.73 11.58
C GLU A 60 -0.69 -23.91 10.59
N VAL A 61 -0.89 -22.95 9.68
CA VAL A 61 -1.97 -22.97 8.69
C VAL A 61 -1.52 -23.40 7.30
N THR A 62 -0.23 -23.29 6.97
CA THR A 62 0.32 -23.75 5.68
C THR A 62 1.74 -24.30 5.82
N PRO A 63 2.00 -25.52 5.30
CA PRO A 63 3.36 -26.08 5.25
C PRO A 63 4.25 -25.40 4.21
N LYS A 64 3.69 -24.53 3.36
CA LYS A 64 4.42 -23.84 2.29
C LYS A 64 5.36 -22.76 2.82
N VAL A 65 5.14 -22.25 4.03
CA VAL A 65 6.05 -21.30 4.67
C VAL A 65 7.05 -22.04 5.53
N THR A 66 8.33 -21.88 5.24
CA THR A 66 9.43 -22.47 6.02
C THR A 66 10.26 -21.38 6.67
N LEU A 67 10.88 -21.69 7.81
CA LEU A 67 11.73 -20.74 8.52
C LEU A 67 13.06 -21.41 8.87
N ARG A 68 14.15 -20.71 8.53
CA ARG A 68 15.49 -20.98 9.06
C ARG A 68 15.89 -19.81 9.93
N GLU A 69 16.43 -20.09 11.10
CA GLU A 69 16.90 -19.05 12.01
C GLU A 69 18.40 -19.16 12.23
N TYR A 70 19.08 -18.02 12.24
CA TYR A 70 20.51 -17.91 12.46
C TYR A 70 20.81 -16.77 13.44
N ASP A 71 21.86 -16.96 14.24
CA ASP A 71 22.47 -15.85 14.97
C ASP A 71 23.19 -14.90 13.99
N LEU A 72 23.22 -13.61 14.32
CA LEU A 72 23.88 -12.60 13.47
C LEU A 72 25.38 -12.84 13.26
N LYS A 73 26.03 -13.61 14.19
CA LYS A 73 27.42 -14.05 14.05
C LYS A 73 27.62 -15.22 13.09
N HIS A 74 26.55 -15.88 12.69
CA HIS A 74 26.63 -17.02 11.77
C HIS A 74 27.13 -16.56 10.38
N PRO A 75 27.98 -17.35 9.66
CA PRO A 75 28.53 -16.95 8.35
C PRO A 75 27.48 -16.57 7.30
N MET A 76 26.27 -17.10 7.43
CA MET A 76 25.14 -16.72 6.54
C MET A 76 24.78 -15.25 6.65
N ALA A 77 24.98 -14.59 7.78
CA ALA A 77 24.73 -13.15 7.92
C ALA A 77 25.63 -12.36 6.97
N GLY A 78 26.92 -12.66 6.96
CA GLY A 78 27.89 -12.06 6.03
C GLY A 78 27.55 -12.37 4.55
N LYS A 79 27.22 -13.64 4.25
CA LYS A 79 26.83 -14.07 2.91
C LYS A 79 25.60 -13.33 2.38
N ARG A 80 24.63 -12.98 3.26
CA ARG A 80 23.39 -12.27 2.90
C ARG A 80 23.46 -10.75 3.16
N GLY A 81 24.61 -10.23 3.59
CA GLY A 81 24.83 -8.81 3.89
C GLY A 81 23.98 -8.30 5.06
N VAL A 82 23.63 -9.17 6.02
CA VAL A 82 22.82 -8.81 7.19
C VAL A 82 23.72 -8.25 8.29
N LYS A 83 23.40 -7.05 8.76
CA LYS A 83 24.17 -6.33 9.78
C LYS A 83 23.36 -6.01 11.04
N ARG A 84 22.06 -6.26 11.02
CA ARG A 84 21.11 -5.89 12.08
C ARG A 84 20.22 -7.06 12.48
N ALA A 85 19.73 -7.03 13.71
CA ALA A 85 18.81 -8.03 14.24
C ALA A 85 17.65 -7.35 14.98
N PRO A 86 16.42 -7.88 14.83
CA PRO A 86 16.10 -8.94 13.92
C PRO A 86 16.04 -8.46 12.46
N THR A 87 16.42 -9.36 11.56
CA THR A 87 16.19 -9.18 10.12
C THR A 87 15.50 -10.43 9.57
N LEU A 88 14.32 -10.24 9.03
CA LEU A 88 13.56 -11.29 8.34
C LEU A 88 13.73 -11.13 6.84
N ILE A 89 14.25 -12.16 6.16
CA ILE A 89 14.43 -12.19 4.70
C ILE A 89 13.38 -13.11 4.10
N PHE A 90 12.77 -12.66 3.01
CA PHE A 90 11.70 -13.35 2.30
C PHE A 90 12.22 -13.97 1.01
N ASP A 91 12.02 -15.27 0.84
CA ASP A 91 12.41 -16.07 -0.33
C ASP A 91 13.75 -15.61 -0.96
N PRO A 92 14.86 -15.77 -0.22
CA PRO A 92 16.15 -15.10 -0.48
C PRO A 92 16.84 -15.51 -1.77
N ASP A 93 16.38 -16.55 -2.42
CA ASP A 93 16.96 -17.04 -3.68
C ASP A 93 16.23 -16.44 -4.90
N ARG A 94 15.06 -15.84 -4.69
CA ARG A 94 14.25 -15.19 -5.71
C ARG A 94 14.18 -13.68 -5.54
N TYR A 95 14.02 -13.18 -4.31
CA TYR A 95 13.77 -11.77 -4.04
C TYR A 95 14.86 -11.16 -3.16
N LYS A 96 15.07 -9.86 -3.33
CA LYS A 96 15.95 -9.05 -2.49
C LYS A 96 15.11 -8.24 -1.50
N ILE A 97 14.26 -8.94 -0.72
CA ILE A 97 13.28 -8.32 0.20
C ILE A 97 13.63 -8.72 1.62
N ARG A 98 13.74 -7.72 2.50
CA ARG A 98 14.01 -7.94 3.93
C ARG A 98 13.25 -6.95 4.82
N TRP A 99 12.96 -7.40 6.01
CA TRP A 99 12.36 -6.61 7.08
C TRP A 99 13.35 -6.46 8.24
N LEU A 100 13.68 -5.22 8.59
CA LEU A 100 14.52 -4.88 9.74
C LEU A 100 13.60 -4.50 10.91
N GLY A 101 13.52 -5.33 11.93
CA GLY A 101 12.52 -5.26 12.98
C GLY A 101 11.49 -6.39 12.86
N ALA A 102 10.23 -6.14 13.19
CA ALA A 102 9.16 -7.14 13.12
C ALA A 102 7.91 -6.58 12.45
N PRO A 103 7.29 -7.32 11.50
CA PRO A 103 6.04 -6.92 10.88
C PRO A 103 4.84 -7.20 11.81
N ILE A 104 4.70 -6.37 12.85
CA ILE A 104 3.67 -6.48 13.89
C ILE A 104 2.74 -5.26 13.88
N GLY A 105 1.67 -5.30 14.68
CA GLY A 105 0.67 -4.25 14.70
C GLY A 105 -0.02 -4.13 13.34
N GLU A 106 -0.13 -2.92 12.83
CA GLU A 106 -0.73 -2.65 11.51
C GLU A 106 0.00 -3.40 10.38
N GLU A 107 1.29 -3.66 10.53
CA GLU A 107 2.12 -4.34 9.52
C GLU A 107 1.96 -5.87 9.50
N ALA A 108 1.24 -6.47 10.44
CA ALA A 108 0.97 -7.91 10.39
C ALA A 108 0.21 -8.31 9.11
N ARG A 109 -0.67 -7.43 8.62
CA ARG A 109 -1.34 -7.60 7.34
C ARG A 109 -0.35 -7.56 6.18
N THR A 110 0.60 -6.64 6.19
CA THR A 110 1.65 -6.54 5.15
C THR A 110 2.48 -7.83 5.06
N PHE A 111 2.77 -8.47 6.21
CA PHE A 111 3.46 -9.76 6.22
C PHE A 111 2.65 -10.86 5.51
N VAL A 112 1.34 -10.95 5.78
CA VAL A 112 0.45 -11.91 5.12
C VAL A 112 0.42 -11.66 3.61
N GLU A 113 0.24 -10.41 3.18
CA GLU A 113 0.26 -10.01 1.77
C GLU A 113 1.60 -10.36 1.09
N ALA A 114 2.74 -10.12 1.76
CA ALA A 114 4.06 -10.47 1.24
C ALA A 114 4.17 -11.98 0.99
N VAL A 115 3.75 -12.81 1.95
CA VAL A 115 3.78 -14.28 1.79
C VAL A 115 2.86 -14.73 0.66
N LEU A 116 1.68 -14.11 0.51
CA LEU A 116 0.75 -14.42 -0.58
C LEU A 116 1.31 -14.04 -1.95
N MET A 117 1.86 -12.86 -2.11
CA MET A 117 2.49 -12.42 -3.37
C MET A 117 3.61 -13.36 -3.79
N MET A 118 4.48 -13.71 -2.85
CA MET A 118 5.63 -14.59 -3.13
C MET A 118 5.18 -16.02 -3.42
N GLY A 119 4.24 -16.55 -2.65
CA GLY A 119 3.70 -17.89 -2.84
C GLY A 119 2.87 -18.03 -4.12
N ASN A 120 2.24 -16.96 -4.60
CA ASN A 120 1.57 -16.92 -5.89
C ASN A 120 2.51 -16.51 -7.03
N ARG A 121 3.70 -15.99 -6.73
CA ARG A 121 4.64 -15.39 -7.69
C ARG A 121 3.99 -14.32 -8.55
N SER A 122 3.17 -13.50 -7.92
CA SER A 122 2.39 -12.44 -8.56
C SER A 122 2.36 -11.21 -7.68
N SER A 123 2.66 -10.07 -8.27
CA SER A 123 2.61 -8.78 -7.59
C SER A 123 1.18 -8.25 -7.40
N GLY A 124 0.26 -8.65 -8.27
CA GLY A 124 -1.09 -8.12 -8.31
C GLY A 124 -1.18 -6.64 -8.70
N LEU A 125 -0.16 -6.11 -9.39
CA LEU A 125 -0.15 -4.74 -9.90
C LEU A 125 -1.19 -4.53 -10.99
N SER A 126 -1.73 -3.32 -11.07
CA SER A 126 -2.63 -2.89 -12.14
C SER A 126 -1.91 -2.89 -13.51
N PRO A 127 -2.64 -3.00 -14.64
CA PRO A 127 -2.03 -2.90 -15.98
C PRO A 127 -1.28 -1.58 -16.18
N GLU A 128 -1.78 -0.48 -15.64
CA GLU A 128 -1.16 0.85 -15.68
C GLU A 128 0.15 0.86 -14.90
N SER A 129 0.12 0.32 -13.70
CA SER A 129 1.30 0.16 -12.83
C SER A 129 2.39 -0.68 -13.51
N LEU A 130 2.01 -1.77 -14.18
CA LEU A 130 2.95 -2.60 -14.94
C LEU A 130 3.60 -1.84 -16.09
N LYS A 131 2.87 -0.93 -16.77
CA LYS A 131 3.44 -0.07 -17.82
C LYS A 131 4.51 0.87 -17.26
N VAL A 132 4.23 1.49 -16.10
CA VAL A 132 5.20 2.37 -15.43
C VAL A 132 6.44 1.58 -15.01
N LEU A 133 6.23 0.44 -14.35
CA LEU A 133 7.32 -0.37 -13.81
C LEU A 133 8.27 -0.91 -14.91
N LYS A 134 7.75 -1.20 -16.11
CA LYS A 134 8.53 -1.62 -17.28
C LYS A 134 9.49 -0.53 -17.78
N LYS A 135 9.25 0.75 -17.48
CA LYS A 135 10.13 1.88 -17.85
C LYS A 135 11.41 1.89 -17.00
N ILE A 136 11.38 1.28 -15.81
CA ILE A 136 12.54 1.18 -14.92
C ILE A 136 13.56 0.22 -15.54
N ASN A 137 14.75 0.76 -15.86
CA ASN A 137 15.83 0.03 -16.53
C ASN A 137 17.15 0.00 -15.73
N SER A 138 17.15 0.53 -14.51
CA SER A 138 18.31 0.57 -13.62
C SER A 138 17.92 0.18 -12.20
N PRO A 139 18.86 -0.34 -11.40
CA PRO A 139 18.59 -0.80 -10.05
C PRO A 139 17.95 0.26 -9.15
N ARG A 140 17.02 -0.17 -8.30
CA ARG A 140 16.36 0.61 -7.25
C ARG A 140 16.57 -0.07 -5.91
N GLU A 141 17.36 0.55 -5.05
CA GLU A 141 17.53 0.13 -3.65
C GLU A 141 16.52 0.89 -2.80
N VAL A 142 15.39 0.24 -2.53
CA VAL A 142 14.26 0.86 -1.80
C VAL A 142 14.40 0.64 -0.31
N LYS A 143 14.38 1.72 0.46
CA LYS A 143 14.24 1.71 1.92
C LYS A 143 12.92 2.35 2.29
N LEU A 144 12.06 1.61 2.95
CA LEU A 144 10.77 2.09 3.42
C LEU A 144 10.73 2.05 4.94
N PHE A 145 10.65 3.22 5.56
CA PHE A 145 10.51 3.38 6.99
C PHE A 145 9.04 3.27 7.41
N VAL A 146 8.79 2.39 8.35
CA VAL A 146 7.44 2.05 8.86
C VAL A 146 7.42 2.02 10.40
N SER A 147 6.22 2.01 10.96
CA SER A 147 6.01 1.79 12.40
C SER A 147 4.82 0.86 12.63
N PRO A 148 4.88 -0.03 13.62
CA PRO A 148 3.77 -0.92 13.99
C PRO A 148 2.44 -0.21 14.31
N SER A 149 2.48 1.05 14.72
CA SER A 149 1.32 1.86 15.07
C SER A 149 0.82 2.78 13.95
N CYS A 150 1.43 2.73 12.78
CA CYS A 150 1.11 3.63 11.67
C CYS A 150 0.02 3.02 10.76
N PRO A 151 -1.19 3.61 10.69
CA PRO A 151 -2.30 3.04 9.91
C PRO A 151 -2.11 3.19 8.40
N TYR A 152 -1.21 4.06 7.94
CA TYR A 152 -0.94 4.32 6.53
C TYR A 152 0.26 3.53 5.99
N CYS A 153 1.10 3.03 6.87
CA CYS A 153 2.32 2.30 6.50
C CYS A 153 2.05 1.02 5.70
N PRO A 154 1.03 0.20 6.01
CA PRO A 154 0.73 -1.02 5.26
C PRO A 154 0.44 -0.77 3.78
N GLN A 155 -0.27 0.30 3.43
CA GLN A 155 -0.54 0.62 2.03
C GLN A 155 0.75 0.88 1.26
N GLN A 156 1.65 1.69 1.81
CA GLN A 156 2.92 2.02 1.17
C GLN A 156 3.83 0.79 1.10
N ALA A 157 3.85 -0.04 2.15
CA ALA A 157 4.63 -1.27 2.20
C ALA A 157 4.16 -2.30 1.16
N VAL A 158 2.85 -2.45 0.96
CA VAL A 158 2.28 -3.30 -0.09
C VAL A 158 2.69 -2.80 -1.49
N ASN A 159 2.65 -1.49 -1.75
CA ASN A 159 3.09 -0.93 -3.03
C ASN A 159 4.57 -1.24 -3.31
N ALA A 160 5.44 -1.07 -2.30
CA ALA A 160 6.86 -1.36 -2.42
C ALA A 160 7.13 -2.87 -2.61
N LEU A 161 6.40 -3.73 -1.90
CA LEU A 161 6.46 -5.19 -2.05
C LEU A 161 6.05 -5.61 -3.46
N ARG A 162 4.93 -5.09 -3.98
CA ARG A 162 4.46 -5.36 -5.34
C ARG A 162 5.52 -5.02 -6.38
N ALA A 163 6.15 -3.86 -6.27
CA ALA A 163 7.24 -3.45 -7.16
C ALA A 163 8.44 -4.42 -7.08
N ALA A 164 8.87 -4.79 -5.86
CA ALA A 164 10.01 -5.68 -5.66
C ALA A 164 9.73 -7.14 -6.09
N VAL A 165 8.48 -7.60 -5.94
CA VAL A 165 8.06 -8.94 -6.40
C VAL A 165 7.98 -9.00 -7.93
N GLU A 166 7.52 -7.92 -8.58
CA GLU A 166 7.43 -7.85 -10.05
C GLU A 166 8.80 -7.70 -10.72
N ARG A 167 9.71 -6.94 -10.11
CA ARG A 167 11.04 -6.67 -10.67
C ARG A 167 12.16 -7.08 -9.70
N PRO A 168 12.27 -8.39 -9.37
CA PRO A 168 13.32 -8.88 -8.46
C PRO A 168 14.74 -8.74 -9.03
N ASP A 169 14.85 -8.57 -10.34
CA ASP A 169 16.09 -8.28 -11.05
C ASP A 169 16.65 -6.90 -10.71
N LEU A 170 15.78 -5.89 -10.62
CA LEU A 170 16.17 -4.50 -10.45
C LEU A 170 15.84 -3.90 -9.08
N ILE A 171 14.82 -4.41 -8.38
CA ILE A 171 14.35 -3.78 -7.14
C ILE A 171 14.75 -4.62 -5.93
N SER A 172 15.48 -4.00 -5.01
CA SER A 172 15.68 -4.49 -3.65
C SER A 172 14.87 -3.65 -2.66
N LEU A 173 14.31 -4.30 -1.62
CA LEU A 173 13.46 -3.65 -0.63
C LEU A 173 13.91 -3.97 0.79
N GLU A 174 14.13 -2.92 1.58
CA GLU A 174 14.27 -2.97 3.03
C GLU A 174 13.07 -2.26 3.68
N LEU A 175 12.22 -3.03 4.35
CA LEU A 175 11.19 -2.50 5.25
C LEU A 175 11.84 -2.29 6.61
N ILE A 176 11.86 -1.06 7.11
CA ILE A 176 12.63 -0.66 8.30
C ILE A 176 11.65 -0.17 9.37
N ASP A 177 11.49 -0.98 10.40
CA ASP A 177 10.74 -0.59 11.60
C ASP A 177 11.57 0.42 12.39
N ILE A 178 11.08 1.66 12.51
CA ILE A 178 11.78 2.76 13.20
C ILE A 178 11.90 2.53 14.69
N GLN A 179 11.02 1.74 15.31
CA GLN A 179 11.11 1.41 16.74
C GLN A 179 12.24 0.41 17.02
N ALA A 180 12.46 -0.52 16.10
CA ALA A 180 13.56 -1.48 16.19
C ALA A 180 14.90 -0.90 15.70
N ASN A 181 14.87 0.16 14.90
CA ASN A 181 16.03 0.79 14.27
C ASN A 181 16.01 2.32 14.38
N PRO A 182 15.98 2.89 15.59
CA PRO A 182 15.89 4.35 15.78
C PRO A 182 17.10 5.11 15.19
N ASP A 183 18.27 4.51 15.22
CA ASP A 183 19.48 5.08 14.63
C ASP A 183 19.39 5.24 13.10
N LEU A 184 18.74 4.32 12.40
CA LEU A 184 18.43 4.48 10.97
C LEU A 184 17.36 5.55 10.74
N ALA A 185 16.32 5.59 11.58
CA ALA A 185 15.30 6.62 11.50
C ALA A 185 15.91 8.03 11.66
N ASP A 186 16.85 8.21 12.58
CA ASP A 186 17.56 9.46 12.79
C ASP A 186 18.46 9.80 11.58
N GLN A 187 19.21 8.82 11.07
CA GLN A 187 20.09 9.00 9.92
C GLN A 187 19.34 9.51 8.68
N TYR A 188 18.12 9.01 8.45
CA TYR A 188 17.28 9.38 7.30
C TYR A 188 16.24 10.45 7.64
N SER A 189 16.24 11.00 8.85
CA SER A 189 15.20 11.92 9.34
C SER A 189 13.77 11.37 9.15
N ALA A 190 13.62 10.06 9.37
CA ALA A 190 12.39 9.30 9.11
C ALA A 190 11.52 9.13 10.38
N GLN A 191 11.32 10.21 11.14
CA GLN A 191 10.44 10.21 12.32
C GLN A 191 8.95 10.25 11.95
N SER A 192 8.63 10.75 10.76
CA SER A 192 7.28 10.71 10.19
C SER A 192 7.21 9.59 9.17
N VAL A 193 6.34 8.60 9.39
CA VAL A 193 6.22 7.40 8.55
C VAL A 193 4.82 7.30 7.92
N PRO A 194 4.70 6.65 6.73
CA PRO A 194 5.76 6.02 5.96
C PRO A 194 6.63 7.02 5.21
N GLN A 195 7.92 6.75 5.11
CA GLN A 195 8.85 7.46 4.21
C GLN A 195 9.59 6.47 3.33
N THR A 196 9.66 6.75 2.04
CA THR A 196 10.30 5.87 1.07
C THR A 196 11.47 6.57 0.40
N TYR A 197 12.62 5.92 0.46
CA TYR A 197 13.82 6.29 -0.26
C TYR A 197 14.12 5.26 -1.35
N ALA A 198 14.61 5.71 -2.48
CA ALA A 198 15.18 4.86 -3.51
C ALA A 198 16.56 5.39 -3.87
N ASN A 199 17.61 4.54 -3.83
CA ASN A 199 19.02 4.93 -4.03
C ASN A 199 19.36 6.19 -3.24
N GLU A 200 18.99 6.24 -1.95
CA GLU A 200 19.22 7.35 -1.00
C GLU A 200 18.42 8.65 -1.30
N ILE A 201 17.59 8.67 -2.32
CA ILE A 201 16.73 9.82 -2.68
C ILE A 201 15.34 9.60 -2.06
N LEU A 202 14.81 10.62 -1.36
CA LEU A 202 13.46 10.61 -0.83
C LEU A 202 12.45 10.70 -1.98
N ILE A 203 11.70 9.62 -2.24
CA ILE A 203 10.74 9.53 -3.36
C ILE A 203 9.28 9.58 -2.91
N ALA A 204 8.99 9.37 -1.63
CA ALA A 204 7.63 9.49 -1.10
C ALA A 204 7.62 9.80 0.40
N GLN A 205 6.74 10.71 0.81
CA GLN A 205 6.35 10.98 2.20
C GLN A 205 4.85 10.69 2.34
N GLY A 206 4.49 9.81 3.30
CA GLY A 206 3.14 9.29 3.42
C GLY A 206 2.84 8.16 2.43
N ALA A 207 1.63 7.60 2.55
CA ALA A 207 1.15 6.58 1.64
C ALA A 207 0.66 7.21 0.33
N GLN A 208 1.07 6.63 -0.77
CA GLN A 208 0.67 7.05 -2.12
C GLN A 208 -0.28 6.00 -2.75
N PRO A 209 -1.14 6.39 -3.71
CA PRO A 209 -1.74 5.46 -4.64
C PRO A 209 -0.67 4.63 -5.38
N GLU A 210 -1.02 3.42 -5.81
CA GLU A 210 -0.08 2.47 -6.42
C GLU A 210 0.67 3.08 -7.61
N GLU A 211 -0.05 3.65 -8.56
CA GLU A 211 0.49 4.22 -9.79
C GLU A 211 1.43 5.42 -9.51
N LEU A 212 1.03 6.25 -8.54
CA LEU A 212 1.82 7.42 -8.15
C LEU A 212 3.14 7.01 -7.49
N PHE A 213 3.09 5.99 -6.62
CA PHE A 213 4.29 5.43 -6.01
C PHE A 213 5.26 4.89 -7.06
N LEU A 214 4.75 4.12 -8.03
CA LEU A 214 5.59 3.55 -9.09
C LEU A 214 6.17 4.63 -10.02
N LEU A 215 5.42 5.71 -10.28
CA LEU A 215 5.93 6.85 -11.01
C LEU A 215 7.04 7.56 -10.24
N SER A 216 6.88 7.74 -8.92
CA SER A 216 7.93 8.29 -8.05
C SER A 216 9.19 7.41 -8.07
N LEU A 217 9.02 6.09 -8.09
CA LEU A 217 10.11 5.13 -8.17
C LEU A 217 10.81 5.13 -9.53
N ASP A 218 10.07 5.32 -10.63
CA ASP A 218 10.62 5.46 -11.98
C ASP A 218 11.43 6.75 -12.11
N LYS A 219 10.84 7.87 -11.72
CA LYS A 219 11.44 9.21 -11.84
C LYS A 219 12.53 9.51 -10.82
N MET A 220 12.62 8.73 -9.74
CA MET A 220 13.52 8.94 -8.62
C MET A 220 13.32 10.30 -7.93
N GLU A 221 12.06 10.74 -7.84
CA GLU A 221 11.65 11.98 -7.20
C GLU A 221 10.21 11.91 -6.72
N GLN A 222 9.83 12.76 -5.79
CA GLN A 222 8.45 12.83 -5.30
C GLN A 222 7.50 13.29 -6.42
N GLN A 223 6.51 12.46 -6.71
CA GLN A 223 5.44 12.79 -7.65
C GLN A 223 4.16 13.08 -6.88
N THR A 224 3.39 14.05 -7.34
CA THR A 224 2.12 14.45 -6.73
C THR A 224 0.91 14.12 -7.59
N ILE A 225 1.13 13.89 -8.88
CA ILE A 225 0.09 13.61 -9.87
C ILE A 225 0.55 12.44 -10.73
N PHE A 226 -0.34 11.48 -10.91
CA PHE A 226 -0.20 10.41 -11.90
C PHE A 226 -1.18 10.68 -13.05
N ILE A 227 -0.64 10.86 -14.24
CA ILE A 227 -1.42 10.96 -15.47
C ILE A 227 -1.14 9.68 -16.27
N PRO A 228 -2.12 8.77 -16.42
CA PRO A 228 -1.91 7.55 -17.18
C PRO A 228 -1.63 7.88 -18.64
N ASP A 229 -0.72 7.11 -19.25
CA ASP A 229 -0.58 7.11 -20.72
C ASP A 229 -1.90 6.57 -21.28
N SER A 230 -2.76 7.42 -21.80
CA SER A 230 -4.05 7.03 -22.35
C SER A 230 -4.10 7.36 -23.83
N ASP A 231 -4.81 6.51 -24.60
CA ASP A 231 -5.25 6.84 -25.96
C ASP A 231 -6.42 7.85 -25.94
N ALA A 232 -6.59 8.58 -24.83
CA ALA A 232 -7.62 9.59 -24.69
C ALA A 232 -7.42 10.66 -25.76
N GLN A 233 -8.49 11.03 -26.40
CA GLN A 233 -8.49 12.13 -27.36
C GLN A 233 -8.07 13.41 -26.65
N GLU A 234 -7.09 14.12 -27.21
CA GLU A 234 -6.80 15.48 -26.79
C GLU A 234 -7.98 16.37 -27.20
N VAL A 235 -8.53 17.09 -26.23
CA VAL A 235 -9.62 18.02 -26.45
C VAL A 235 -9.13 19.42 -26.09
N GLU A 236 -9.08 20.30 -27.09
CA GLU A 236 -8.85 21.72 -26.84
C GLU A 236 -10.14 22.39 -26.35
N ALA A 237 -10.07 23.07 -25.22
CA ALA A 237 -11.18 23.82 -24.65
C ALA A 237 -10.72 25.20 -24.17
N ASP A 238 -11.60 26.18 -24.26
CA ASP A 238 -11.36 27.52 -23.72
C ASP A 238 -11.54 27.54 -22.19
N LEU A 239 -12.36 26.59 -21.65
CA LEU A 239 -12.62 26.42 -20.24
C LEU A 239 -12.75 24.95 -19.86
N VAL A 240 -12.03 24.53 -18.85
CA VAL A 240 -12.18 23.20 -18.24
C VAL A 240 -12.80 23.36 -16.84
N ILE A 241 -13.93 22.67 -16.63
CA ILE A 241 -14.69 22.69 -15.39
C ILE A 241 -14.49 21.34 -14.68
N ILE A 242 -13.99 21.33 -13.46
CA ILE A 242 -13.79 20.13 -12.68
C ILE A 242 -14.93 19.97 -11.69
N GLY A 243 -15.70 18.88 -11.87
CA GLY A 243 -16.89 18.54 -11.13
C GLY A 243 -18.18 18.88 -11.87
N GLY A 244 -19.02 17.86 -12.07
CA GLY A 244 -20.33 17.97 -12.75
C GLY A 244 -21.52 18.14 -11.81
N GLY A 245 -21.30 18.69 -10.60
CA GLY A 245 -22.38 19.08 -9.70
C GLY A 245 -23.08 20.36 -10.16
N PRO A 246 -24.11 20.87 -9.44
CA PRO A 246 -24.89 22.06 -9.85
C PRO A 246 -24.02 23.28 -10.15
N ALA A 247 -22.95 23.50 -9.39
CA ALA A 247 -22.03 24.60 -9.62
C ALA A 247 -21.28 24.45 -10.95
N GLY A 248 -20.74 23.26 -11.22
CA GLY A 248 -20.06 22.99 -12.50
C GLY A 248 -21.00 23.02 -13.70
N LEU A 249 -22.19 22.47 -13.56
CA LEU A 249 -23.23 22.56 -14.61
C LEU A 249 -23.63 24.03 -14.87
N THR A 250 -23.82 24.83 -13.82
CA THR A 250 -24.07 26.26 -13.97
C THR A 250 -22.93 26.97 -14.70
N ALA A 251 -21.69 26.70 -14.32
CA ALA A 251 -20.53 27.27 -15.01
C ALA A 251 -20.49 26.87 -16.49
N GLY A 252 -20.81 25.60 -16.81
CA GLY A 252 -20.91 25.10 -18.18
C GLY A 252 -22.00 25.83 -19.01
N ILE A 253 -23.18 26.03 -18.41
CA ILE A 253 -24.27 26.79 -19.06
C ILE A 253 -23.81 28.21 -19.42
N TYR A 254 -23.16 28.91 -18.49
CA TYR A 254 -22.67 30.27 -18.73
C TYR A 254 -21.51 30.31 -19.73
N ALA A 255 -20.62 29.33 -19.68
CA ALA A 255 -19.56 29.21 -20.68
C ALA A 255 -20.12 29.04 -22.08
N ALA A 256 -21.08 28.12 -22.24
CA ALA A 256 -21.74 27.89 -23.52
C ALA A 256 -22.50 29.16 -24.03
N ARG A 257 -23.21 29.86 -23.14
CA ARG A 257 -23.88 31.15 -23.47
C ARG A 257 -22.88 32.23 -23.86
N SER A 258 -21.68 32.19 -23.37
CA SER A 258 -20.58 33.11 -23.70
C SER A 258 -19.83 32.71 -24.98
N GLY A 259 -20.24 31.63 -25.64
CA GLY A 259 -19.58 31.11 -26.84
C GLY A 259 -18.24 30.41 -26.59
N LEU A 260 -17.94 30.06 -25.35
CA LEU A 260 -16.73 29.34 -25.00
C LEU A 260 -16.88 27.82 -25.23
N ARG A 261 -15.87 27.20 -25.82
CA ARG A 261 -15.76 25.74 -25.83
C ARG A 261 -15.40 25.28 -24.43
N SER A 262 -16.33 24.65 -23.75
CA SER A 262 -16.10 24.17 -22.38
C SER A 262 -16.20 22.66 -22.27
N VAL A 263 -15.40 22.08 -21.37
CA VAL A 263 -15.42 20.67 -21.03
C VAL A 263 -15.65 20.53 -19.54
N ILE A 264 -16.61 19.70 -19.16
CA ILE A 264 -16.85 19.32 -17.76
C ILE A 264 -16.23 17.95 -17.53
N ILE A 265 -15.31 17.86 -16.57
CA ILE A 265 -14.69 16.60 -16.11
C ILE A 265 -15.39 16.17 -14.84
N GLU A 266 -16.08 15.02 -14.88
CA GLU A 266 -16.75 14.42 -13.73
C GLU A 266 -16.35 12.95 -13.61
N ARG A 267 -16.04 12.51 -12.38
CA ARG A 267 -15.63 11.14 -12.09
C ARG A 267 -16.78 10.13 -12.11
N GLY A 268 -17.98 10.59 -11.85
CA GLY A 268 -19.19 9.77 -11.74
C GLY A 268 -20.31 10.29 -12.63
N ALA A 269 -21.54 10.09 -12.20
CA ALA A 269 -22.70 10.65 -12.86
C ALA A 269 -22.82 12.17 -12.61
N LEU A 270 -23.29 12.90 -13.61
CA LEU A 270 -23.56 14.33 -13.46
C LEU A 270 -24.54 14.61 -12.30
N GLY A 271 -24.35 15.74 -11.64
CA GLY A 271 -25.20 16.24 -10.56
C GLY A 271 -24.61 16.09 -9.16
N GLY A 272 -23.57 15.27 -8.98
CA GLY A 272 -22.96 15.08 -7.67
C GLY A 272 -23.96 14.67 -6.60
N GLN A 273 -23.81 15.21 -5.39
CA GLN A 273 -24.70 14.93 -4.24
C GLN A 273 -26.17 15.31 -4.51
N VAL A 274 -26.42 16.33 -5.34
CA VAL A 274 -27.78 16.79 -5.65
C VAL A 274 -28.55 15.75 -6.45
N ALA A 275 -27.90 14.99 -7.33
CA ALA A 275 -28.57 13.95 -8.10
C ALA A 275 -29.24 12.87 -7.23
N THR A 276 -28.71 12.64 -6.02
CA THR A 276 -29.24 11.67 -5.04
C THR A 276 -30.13 12.31 -3.97
N THR A 277 -30.30 13.63 -3.99
CA THR A 277 -31.14 14.35 -3.02
C THR A 277 -32.62 14.23 -3.41
N PRO A 278 -33.50 13.69 -2.57
CA PRO A 278 -34.91 13.50 -2.91
C PRO A 278 -35.61 14.80 -3.28
N VAL A 279 -35.34 15.86 -2.53
CA VAL A 279 -35.99 17.17 -2.67
C VAL A 279 -34.99 18.30 -2.43
N VAL A 280 -34.97 19.25 -3.35
CA VAL A 280 -34.20 20.51 -3.27
C VAL A 280 -35.19 21.67 -3.14
N GLU A 281 -35.07 22.46 -2.08
CA GLU A 281 -35.98 23.60 -1.75
C GLU A 281 -35.29 24.96 -1.77
N ASN A 282 -33.97 24.97 -1.94
CA ASN A 282 -33.13 26.15 -1.88
C ASN A 282 -32.49 26.54 -3.22
N TYR A 283 -33.06 26.09 -4.34
CA TYR A 283 -32.56 26.46 -5.66
C TYR A 283 -33.35 27.70 -6.17
N PRO A 284 -32.67 28.80 -6.52
CA PRO A 284 -33.37 30.04 -6.95
C PRO A 284 -34.29 29.81 -8.13
N GLY A 285 -35.52 30.29 -8.01
CA GLY A 285 -36.54 30.18 -9.04
C GLY A 285 -37.41 28.92 -9.03
N LEU A 286 -37.11 27.98 -8.11
CA LEU A 286 -37.91 26.77 -7.89
C LEU A 286 -38.29 26.68 -6.39
N THR A 287 -39.58 26.43 -6.11
CA THR A 287 -40.04 26.24 -4.73
C THR A 287 -39.64 24.88 -4.18
N GLN A 288 -39.70 23.86 -5.04
CA GLN A 288 -39.34 22.48 -4.71
C GLN A 288 -39.12 21.68 -5.99
N VAL A 289 -38.04 20.88 -6.03
CA VAL A 289 -37.73 20.04 -7.17
C VAL A 289 -36.96 18.80 -6.74
N GLY A 290 -37.17 17.66 -7.37
CA GLY A 290 -36.32 16.48 -7.17
C GLY A 290 -34.90 16.76 -7.67
N GLY A 291 -33.88 16.37 -6.89
CA GLY A 291 -32.49 16.66 -7.26
C GLY A 291 -32.10 16.12 -8.63
N LYS A 292 -32.51 14.89 -8.97
CA LYS A 292 -32.29 14.32 -10.30
C LYS A 292 -32.93 15.15 -11.42
N ALA A 293 -34.19 15.61 -11.22
CA ALA A 293 -34.89 16.43 -12.18
C ALA A 293 -34.19 17.79 -12.38
N LEU A 294 -33.70 18.40 -11.30
CA LEU A 294 -32.92 19.64 -11.38
C LEU A 294 -31.64 19.43 -12.20
N VAL A 295 -30.90 18.36 -11.94
CA VAL A 295 -29.67 18.04 -12.69
C VAL A 295 -29.96 17.83 -14.18
N ASP A 296 -31.02 17.09 -14.51
CA ASP A 296 -31.41 16.85 -15.88
C ASP A 296 -31.77 18.14 -16.64
N LEU A 297 -32.43 19.09 -15.95
CA LEU A 297 -32.70 20.43 -16.50
C LEU A 297 -31.43 21.25 -16.75
N MET A 298 -30.41 21.06 -15.93
CA MET A 298 -29.14 21.79 -16.07
C MET A 298 -28.20 21.18 -17.10
N ALA A 299 -28.33 19.89 -17.38
CA ALA A 299 -27.49 19.15 -18.33
C ALA A 299 -27.98 19.20 -19.77
N ASN A 300 -29.24 19.59 -20.02
CA ASN A 300 -29.85 19.78 -21.33
C ASN A 300 -29.73 21.22 -21.83
#